data_b1c4a5d88fde7542d24f9d007886f314
#
_entry.id   b1c4a5d88fde7542d24f9d007886f314
#
_cell.length_a   1.000
_cell.length_b   1.000
_cell.length_c   1.000
_cell.angle_alpha   90.00
_cell.angle_beta   90.00
_cell.angle_gamma   90.00
#
_symmetry.space_group_name_H-M   'P 1'
#
loop_
_entity.id
_entity.type
_entity.pdbx_description
1 polymer ?
#
loop_
_entity_poly.entity_id
_entity_poly.type
_entity_poly.pdbx_seq_one_letter_code
_entity_poly.pdbx_strand_id
1 'polypeptide(L)'
;MSLNRATIIGYLGQDPELRNLPTNGQPVVTFAVATDESFTDKDGNRQGRVDWHRVVVYGKLAETCHKYLRKGRQIYVEGRLRTREYEARDNGGKRYRTEIVAQRVQFLGTRPDLPAGSDGEEPATSEEAPF
;
A
#
# COMPACT_ATOMS: atom_id res chain seq x y z
N MET A 1 -26.93 6.03 -1.15
CA MET A 1 -26.04 4.91 -1.55
C MET A 1 -24.75 5.45 -2.10
N SER A 2 -23.62 4.82 -1.75
CA SER A 2 -22.30 5.23 -2.27
C SER A 2 -21.42 4.02 -2.51
N LEU A 3 -20.38 4.23 -3.31
CA LEU A 3 -19.37 3.22 -3.56
C LEU A 3 -18.02 3.85 -3.30
N ASN A 4 -17.16 3.15 -2.54
CA ASN A 4 -15.83 3.63 -2.25
C ASN A 4 -14.87 2.44 -2.36
N ARG A 5 -14.07 2.45 -3.41
CA ARG A 5 -13.19 1.32 -3.70
C ARG A 5 -11.94 1.79 -4.43
N ALA A 6 -10.81 1.25 -4.06
CA ALA A 6 -9.54 1.51 -4.72
C ALA A 6 -8.80 0.20 -4.91
N THR A 7 -8.25 -0.01 -6.08
CA THR A 7 -7.50 -1.21 -6.41
C THR A 7 -6.26 -0.79 -7.18
N ILE A 8 -5.08 -1.20 -6.69
CA ILE A 8 -3.82 -0.87 -7.36
C ILE A 8 -2.88 -2.06 -7.35
N ILE A 9 -2.00 -2.10 -8.34
CA ILE A 9 -0.84 -2.97 -8.37
C ILE A 9 0.36 -2.08 -8.57
N GLY A 10 1.36 -2.23 -7.72
CA GLY A 10 2.55 -1.41 -7.81
C GLY A 10 3.68 -1.98 -6.98
N TYR A 11 4.69 -1.16 -6.74
CA TYR A 11 5.90 -1.57 -6.02
C TYR A 11 6.05 -0.78 -4.74
N LEU A 12 6.46 -1.48 -3.67
CA LEU A 12 6.72 -0.80 -2.40
C LEU A 12 7.93 0.11 -2.53
N GLY A 13 7.77 1.35 -2.05
CA GLY A 13 8.85 2.31 -2.06
C GLY A 13 9.71 2.26 -0.81
N GLN A 14 9.26 1.58 0.21
CA GLN A 14 9.98 1.46 1.47
C GLN A 14 9.48 0.23 2.23
N ASP A 15 10.26 -0.21 3.21
CA ASP A 15 9.81 -1.30 4.07
C ASP A 15 8.61 -0.86 4.89
N PRO A 16 7.65 -1.77 5.14
CA PRO A 16 6.47 -1.40 5.93
C PRO A 16 6.84 -1.01 7.35
N GLU A 17 6.19 0.03 7.85
CA GLU A 17 6.38 0.52 9.21
C GLU A 17 5.26 0.03 10.09
N LEU A 18 5.60 -0.71 11.14
CA LEU A 18 4.61 -1.25 12.08
C LEU A 18 4.49 -0.37 13.30
N ARG A 19 3.27 -0.07 13.68
CA ARG A 19 2.95 0.65 14.91
C ARG A 19 1.77 -0.01 15.57
N ASN A 20 1.62 0.26 16.86
CA ASN A 20 0.44 -0.19 17.57
C ASN A 20 -0.39 1.03 17.97
N LEU A 21 -1.70 0.93 17.78
CA LEU A 21 -2.57 2.04 18.15
C LEU A 21 -2.56 2.24 19.66
N PRO A 22 -2.45 3.50 20.14
CA PRO A 22 -2.40 3.72 21.59
C PRO A 22 -3.72 3.41 22.30
N THR A 23 -4.83 3.42 21.60
CA THR A 23 -6.13 3.20 22.22
C THR A 23 -6.42 1.74 22.51
N ASN A 24 -6.04 0.83 21.61
CA ASN A 24 -6.39 -0.59 21.77
C ASN A 24 -5.26 -1.54 21.44
N GLY A 25 -4.06 -1.02 21.15
CA GLY A 25 -2.92 -1.87 20.82
C GLY A 25 -2.98 -2.56 19.47
N GLN A 26 -3.95 -2.24 18.66
CA GLN A 26 -4.11 -2.88 17.35
C GLN A 26 -2.91 -2.55 16.46
N PRO A 27 -2.33 -3.55 15.78
CA PRO A 27 -1.23 -3.26 14.87
C PRO A 27 -1.70 -2.52 13.63
N VAL A 28 -0.88 -1.57 13.19
CA VAL A 28 -1.13 -0.77 12.00
C VAL A 28 0.16 -0.70 11.20
N VAL A 29 0.08 -0.98 9.92
CA VAL A 29 1.22 -0.88 9.03
C VAL A 29 0.91 0.16 7.97
N THR A 30 1.90 1.00 7.68
CA THR A 30 1.79 2.02 6.65
C THR A 30 2.93 1.86 5.67
N PHE A 31 2.63 1.97 4.39
CA PHE A 31 3.65 1.95 3.35
C PHE A 31 3.17 2.72 2.14
N ALA A 32 4.11 3.03 1.26
CA ALA A 32 3.83 3.73 0.01
C ALA A 32 3.98 2.75 -1.16
N VAL A 33 3.04 2.81 -2.09
CA VAL A 33 3.06 1.97 -3.29
C VAL A 33 3.13 2.88 -4.50
N ALA A 34 4.10 2.61 -5.37
CA ALA A 34 4.27 3.37 -6.59
C ALA A 34 3.54 2.68 -7.74
N THR A 35 2.72 3.45 -8.43
CA THR A 35 2.15 3.01 -9.70
C THR A 35 2.71 3.90 -10.80
N ASP A 36 3.17 3.27 -11.87
CA ASP A 36 3.70 4.04 -12.99
C ASP A 36 2.74 4.01 -14.16
N GLU A 37 2.75 5.09 -14.89
CA GLU A 37 1.88 5.26 -16.02
C GLU A 37 2.69 5.90 -17.14
N SER A 38 2.62 5.31 -18.33
CA SER A 38 3.28 5.90 -19.48
C SER A 38 2.23 6.37 -20.48
N PHE A 39 2.52 7.50 -21.11
CA PHE A 39 1.62 8.08 -22.09
C PHE A 39 2.44 8.76 -23.17
N THR A 40 1.81 9.00 -24.32
CA THR A 40 2.43 9.71 -25.43
C THR A 40 1.87 11.13 -25.44
N ASP A 41 2.77 12.12 -25.41
CA ASP A 41 2.35 13.51 -25.42
C ASP A 41 1.96 13.99 -26.83
N LYS A 42 1.61 15.27 -26.94
CA LYS A 42 1.17 15.84 -28.21
C LYS A 42 2.25 15.81 -29.29
N ASP A 43 3.50 15.81 -28.88
CA ASP A 43 4.64 15.83 -29.80
C ASP A 43 5.10 14.41 -30.17
N GLY A 44 4.38 13.39 -29.73
CA GLY A 44 4.73 12.00 -30.01
C GLY A 44 5.78 11.42 -29.10
N ASN A 45 6.20 12.15 -28.06
CA ASN A 45 7.20 11.67 -27.12
C ASN A 45 6.55 10.84 -26.02
N ARG A 46 7.23 9.75 -25.64
CA ARG A 46 6.76 8.92 -24.57
C ARG A 46 7.15 9.53 -23.23
N GLN A 47 6.16 9.70 -22.38
CA GLN A 47 6.34 10.25 -21.04
C GLN A 47 5.96 9.24 -19.99
N GLY A 48 6.63 9.30 -18.84
CA GLY A 48 6.31 8.45 -17.70
C GLY A 48 5.93 9.30 -16.50
N ARG A 49 5.04 8.76 -15.68
CA ARG A 49 4.65 9.39 -14.44
C ARG A 49 4.50 8.35 -13.36
N VAL A 50 4.98 8.67 -12.16
CA VAL A 50 4.88 7.78 -11.00
C VAL A 50 4.00 8.48 -9.97
N ASP A 51 2.97 7.78 -9.53
CA ASP A 51 2.13 8.25 -8.43
C ASP A 51 2.41 7.39 -7.21
N TRP A 52 2.47 8.04 -6.05
CA TRP A 52 2.70 7.37 -4.79
C TRP A 52 1.39 7.31 -4.01
N HIS A 53 1.02 6.12 -3.61
CA HIS A 53 -0.21 5.89 -2.86
C HIS A 53 0.13 5.47 -1.45
N ARG A 54 -0.45 6.16 -0.47
CA ARG A 54 -0.28 5.78 0.91
C ARG A 54 -1.29 4.70 1.27
N VAL A 55 -0.80 3.58 1.77
CA VAL A 55 -1.62 2.44 2.12
C VAL A 55 -1.51 2.20 3.61
N VAL A 56 -2.65 2.01 4.26
CA VAL A 56 -2.74 1.73 5.68
C VAL A 56 -3.44 0.39 5.86
N VAL A 57 -2.84 -0.47 6.69
CA VAL A 57 -3.35 -1.81 6.94
C VAL A 57 -3.48 -2.00 8.43
N TYR A 58 -4.61 -2.54 8.87
CA TYR A 58 -4.89 -2.74 10.29
C TYR A 58 -4.97 -4.21 10.64
N GLY A 59 -4.66 -4.53 11.89
CA GLY A 59 -4.91 -5.84 12.47
C GLY A 59 -3.98 -6.92 11.98
N LYS A 60 -4.51 -8.12 11.87
CA LYS A 60 -3.71 -9.28 11.51
C LYS A 60 -3.08 -9.16 10.13
N LEU A 61 -3.79 -8.54 9.19
CA LEU A 61 -3.23 -8.29 7.87
C LEU A 61 -2.01 -7.38 7.95
N ALA A 62 -2.02 -6.42 8.88
CA ALA A 62 -0.86 -5.55 9.09
C ALA A 62 0.36 -6.35 9.55
N GLU A 63 0.17 -7.30 10.44
CA GLU A 63 1.27 -8.14 10.90
C GLU A 63 1.85 -8.97 9.77
N THR A 64 0.99 -9.52 8.92
CA THR A 64 1.42 -10.29 7.77
C THR A 64 2.22 -9.43 6.80
N CYS A 65 1.73 -8.22 6.53
CA CYS A 65 2.44 -7.29 5.65
C CYS A 65 3.81 -6.93 6.21
N HIS A 66 3.88 -6.63 7.49
CA HIS A 66 5.15 -6.27 8.13
C HIS A 66 6.16 -7.42 8.04
N LYS A 67 5.68 -8.64 8.19
CA LYS A 67 6.54 -9.81 8.21
C LYS A 67 7.10 -10.16 6.83
N TYR A 68 6.31 -10.01 5.78
CA TYR A 68 6.67 -10.53 4.46
C TYR A 68 6.98 -9.49 3.40
N LEU A 69 6.51 -8.26 3.56
CA LEU A 69 6.74 -7.23 2.56
C LEU A 69 8.08 -6.55 2.77
N ARG A 70 8.71 -6.19 1.66
CA ARG A 70 9.97 -5.44 1.67
C ARG A 70 9.95 -4.44 0.53
N LYS A 71 10.77 -3.42 0.66
CA LYS A 71 10.98 -2.42 -0.39
C LYS A 71 11.26 -3.11 -1.72
N GLY A 72 10.62 -2.63 -2.78
CA GLY A 72 10.80 -3.17 -4.12
C GLY A 72 9.87 -4.31 -4.49
N ARG A 73 9.12 -4.83 -3.52
CA ARG A 73 8.20 -5.92 -3.77
C ARG A 73 6.98 -5.43 -4.54
N GLN A 74 6.56 -6.23 -5.50
CA GLN A 74 5.31 -5.96 -6.21
C GLN A 74 4.12 -6.45 -5.39
N ILE A 75 3.07 -5.66 -5.35
CA ILE A 75 1.94 -5.93 -4.47
C ILE A 75 0.63 -5.49 -5.13
N TYR A 76 -0.41 -6.27 -4.88
CA TYR A 76 -1.80 -5.94 -5.21
C TYR A 76 -2.49 -5.48 -3.94
N VAL A 77 -3.14 -4.33 -3.99
CA VAL A 77 -3.87 -3.78 -2.85
C VAL A 77 -5.28 -3.44 -3.27
N GLU A 78 -6.24 -3.88 -2.48
CA GLU A 78 -7.63 -3.53 -2.69
C GLU A 78 -8.22 -3.04 -1.37
N GLY A 79 -8.94 -1.94 -1.41
CA GLY A 79 -9.52 -1.37 -0.22
C GLY A 79 -10.41 -0.20 -0.54
N ARG A 80 -10.49 0.73 0.39
CA ARG A 80 -11.29 1.93 0.24
C ARG A 80 -10.45 3.17 0.47
N LEU A 81 -10.86 4.26 -0.13
CA LEU A 81 -10.22 5.55 0.08
C LEU A 81 -10.73 6.16 1.38
N ARG A 82 -9.81 6.77 2.10
CA ARG A 82 -10.14 7.52 3.32
C ARG A 82 -9.35 8.81 3.31
N THR A 83 -10.02 9.91 3.56
CA THR A 83 -9.37 11.19 3.67
C THR A 83 -9.37 11.62 5.13
N ARG A 84 -8.18 11.92 5.64
CA ARG A 84 -7.99 12.36 7.02
C ARG A 84 -7.52 13.80 7.03
N GLU A 85 -7.92 14.50 8.08
CA GLU A 85 -7.44 15.83 8.37
C GLU A 85 -6.30 15.75 9.38
N TYR A 86 -5.27 16.55 9.18
CA TYR A 86 -4.17 16.63 10.12
C TYR A 86 -3.61 18.07 10.13
N GLU A 87 -2.91 18.42 11.20
CA GLU A 87 -2.29 19.71 11.30
C GLU A 87 -0.89 19.68 10.71
N ALA A 88 -0.59 20.69 9.88
CA ALA A 88 0.75 20.82 9.33
C ALA A 88 1.73 21.24 10.42
N ARG A 89 2.93 20.65 10.40
CA ARG A 89 3.96 20.92 11.40
C ARG A 89 4.47 22.35 11.38
N ASP A 90 4.32 23.02 10.26
CA ASP A 90 4.85 24.36 10.05
C ASP A 90 3.81 25.46 10.33
N ASN A 91 2.79 25.14 11.08
CA ASN A 91 1.67 26.05 11.35
C ASN A 91 0.93 26.47 10.09
N GLY A 92 1.02 25.66 9.05
CA GLY A 92 0.33 25.93 7.80
C GLY A 92 -1.16 25.65 7.82
N GLY A 93 -1.73 25.41 9.00
CA GLY A 93 -3.14 25.10 9.15
C GLY A 93 -3.47 23.66 8.92
N LYS A 94 -4.73 23.40 8.64
CA LYS A 94 -5.21 22.03 8.45
C LYS A 94 -4.91 21.53 7.05
N ARG A 95 -4.53 20.28 6.98
CA ARG A 95 -4.26 19.61 5.70
C ARG A 95 -5.04 18.32 5.63
N TYR A 96 -5.20 17.83 4.42
CA TYR A 96 -5.94 16.59 4.18
C TYR A 96 -5.02 15.59 3.50
N ARG A 97 -5.19 14.34 3.87
CA ARG A 97 -4.43 13.24 3.28
C ARG A 97 -5.38 12.13 2.90
N THR A 98 -5.32 11.72 1.65
CA THR A 98 -6.11 10.58 1.18
C THR A 98 -5.21 9.35 1.17
N GLU A 99 -5.74 8.28 1.72
CA GLU A 99 -5.01 7.02 1.80
C GLU A 99 -5.93 5.86 1.47
N ILE A 100 -5.35 4.73 1.14
CA ILE A 100 -6.09 3.50 0.89
C ILE A 100 -6.04 2.67 2.16
N VAL A 101 -7.21 2.38 2.72
CA VAL A 101 -7.32 1.45 3.84
C VAL A 101 -7.49 0.07 3.23
N ALA A 102 -6.43 -0.73 3.29
CA ALA A 102 -6.40 -2.02 2.61
C ALA A 102 -7.31 -3.03 3.30
N GLN A 103 -8.09 -3.73 2.51
CA GLN A 103 -8.92 -4.85 2.95
C GLN A 103 -8.38 -6.16 2.44
N ARG A 104 -7.66 -6.09 1.32
CA ARG A 104 -7.05 -7.25 0.71
C ARG A 104 -5.68 -6.88 0.16
N VAL A 105 -4.69 -7.70 0.46
CA VAL A 105 -3.32 -7.53 -0.02
C VAL A 105 -2.86 -8.85 -0.59
N GLN A 106 -2.28 -8.80 -1.78
CA GLN A 106 -1.75 -9.99 -2.43
C GLN A 106 -0.31 -9.73 -2.83
N PHE A 107 0.58 -10.62 -2.40
CA PHE A 107 1.99 -10.50 -2.73
C PHE A 107 2.23 -11.05 -4.12
N LEU A 108 2.81 -10.23 -4.98
CA LEU A 108 3.05 -10.59 -6.37
C LEU A 108 4.55 -10.71 -6.63
N GLY A 109 4.89 -11.46 -7.65
CA GLY A 109 6.28 -11.62 -8.04
C GLY A 109 7.09 -12.43 -7.05
N THR A 110 8.38 -12.46 -7.26
CA THR A 110 9.32 -13.19 -6.41
C THR A 110 9.78 -12.32 -5.26
N ARG A 111 9.89 -12.89 -4.07
CA ARG A 111 10.43 -12.16 -2.91
C ARG A 111 11.89 -11.77 -3.19
N PRO A 112 12.26 -10.50 -2.97
CA PRO A 112 13.61 -10.04 -3.31
C PRO A 112 14.71 -10.75 -2.52
N ASP A 113 14.41 -11.25 -1.33
CA ASP A 113 15.38 -11.89 -0.46
C ASP A 113 15.44 -13.41 -0.62
N LEU A 114 14.75 -13.97 -1.62
CA LEU A 114 14.74 -15.40 -1.86
C LEU A 114 15.27 -15.73 -3.25
N PRO A 115 15.92 -16.89 -3.40
CA PRO A 115 16.29 -17.34 -4.73
C PRO A 115 15.07 -17.57 -5.61
N ALA A 116 15.27 -17.51 -6.92
CA ALA A 116 14.21 -17.80 -7.84
C ALA A 116 13.69 -19.22 -7.62
N GLY A 117 12.38 -19.37 -7.61
CA GLY A 117 11.77 -20.67 -7.39
C GLY A 117 11.41 -20.97 -5.97
N SER A 118 11.71 -20.06 -5.03
CA SER A 118 11.38 -20.26 -3.62
C SER A 118 10.10 -19.55 -3.20
N ASP A 119 9.29 -19.20 -4.15
CA ASP A 119 8.11 -18.40 -3.92
C ASP A 119 6.99 -19.15 -3.20
N GLY A 120 7.07 -20.46 -3.13
CA GLY A 120 6.06 -21.24 -2.44
C GLY A 120 6.01 -21.04 -0.92
N GLU A 121 7.00 -20.35 -0.39
CA GLU A 121 7.05 -20.08 1.04
C GLU A 121 6.19 -18.90 1.47
N GLU A 122 5.69 -18.15 0.54
CA GLU A 122 4.88 -17.00 0.88
C GLU A 122 3.50 -17.43 1.35
N PRO A 123 2.95 -16.71 2.35
CA PRO A 123 1.59 -17.01 2.76
C PRO A 123 0.62 -16.72 1.64
N ALA A 124 -0.43 -17.48 1.59
CA ALA A 124 -1.52 -17.18 0.69
C ALA A 124 -2.15 -15.85 1.10
N THR A 125 -2.94 -15.31 0.19
CA THR A 125 -3.63 -14.06 0.45
C THR A 125 -4.85 -14.24 1.31
N SER A 126 -4.93 -15.35 1.99
CA SER A 126 -6.08 -15.73 2.80
C SER A 126 -6.31 -14.82 3.99
N GLU A 127 -5.35 -13.98 4.31
CA GLU A 127 -5.50 -13.01 5.39
C GLU A 127 -6.36 -11.83 4.98
N GLU A 128 -6.70 -11.75 3.74
CA GLU A 128 -7.54 -10.69 3.26
C GLU A 128 -8.89 -10.70 3.93
N ALA A 129 -9.46 -9.51 4.09
CA ALA A 129 -10.78 -9.39 4.64
C ALA A 129 -11.81 -9.83 3.60
N PRO A 130 -12.89 -10.46 4.05
CA PRO A 130 -13.97 -10.78 3.13
C PRO A 130 -14.63 -9.50 2.61
N PHE A 131 -15.11 -9.56 1.43
CA PHE A 131 -15.73 -8.41 0.79
C PHE A 131 -17.23 -8.61 0.65
#